data_fa6551f9af3c2845e3c5cb113656178c
#
_entry.id   fa6551f9af3c2845e3c5cb113656178c
#
_cell.length_a   1.000
_cell.length_b   1.000
_cell.length_c   1.000
_cell.angle_alpha   90.00
_cell.angle_beta   90.00
_cell.angle_gamma   90.00
#
_symmetry.space_group_name_H-M   'P 1'
#
loop_
_entity.id
_entity.type
_entity.pdbx_description
1 polymer ?
#
loop_
_entity_poly.entity_id
_entity_poly.type
_entity_poly.pdbx_seq_one_letter_code
_entity_poly.pdbx_strand_id
1 'polypeptide(L)'
;MTPYPPIERWRLPEAACEQTRAAVKPAGRRGVESGVFWLGRRAGVSEITAVVHPIGEGVEETPFYWSVSPEVYAAVAAWANLRRLTLLAVAHIHLSAAQPRMSPTDRTQGLKVPDALAIILPRGGREPAVDAWGWFVYEDSDYRELESRERAGRVELCAGEVEFANVEADGKGVA
;
A
#
# COMPACT_ATOMS: atom_id res chain seq x y z
N MET A 1 -14.59 12.64 -17.88
CA MET A 1 -13.53 11.67 -18.26
C MET A 1 -12.53 11.61 -17.13
N THR A 2 -12.41 10.48 -16.47
CA THR A 2 -11.39 10.30 -15.44
C THR A 2 -10.01 10.34 -16.10
N PRO A 3 -9.03 11.07 -15.56
CA PRO A 3 -7.69 11.15 -16.16
C PRO A 3 -6.90 9.84 -16.05
N TYR A 4 -7.48 8.83 -15.39
CA TYR A 4 -6.85 7.53 -15.15
C TYR A 4 -7.64 6.43 -15.86
N PRO A 5 -6.98 5.54 -16.61
CA PRO A 5 -7.63 4.34 -17.10
C PRO A 5 -8.13 3.49 -15.93
N PRO A 6 -9.34 2.90 -16.02
CA PRO A 6 -9.88 2.06 -14.95
C PRO A 6 -9.01 0.81 -14.76
N ILE A 7 -8.95 0.33 -13.52
CA ILE A 7 -8.29 -0.94 -13.18
C ILE A 7 -9.38 -1.99 -12.94
N GLU A 8 -9.42 -2.97 -13.82
CA GLU A 8 -10.36 -4.10 -13.71
C GLU A 8 -9.79 -5.20 -12.81
N ARG A 9 -8.46 -5.38 -12.85
CA ARG A 9 -7.76 -6.43 -12.11
C ARG A 9 -6.36 -5.98 -11.68
N TRP A 10 -5.93 -6.45 -10.51
CA TRP A 10 -4.57 -6.29 -10.01
C TRP A 10 -3.85 -7.63 -10.03
N ARG A 11 -2.66 -7.66 -10.62
CA ARG A 11 -1.70 -8.76 -10.49
C ARG A 11 -0.73 -8.41 -9.37
N LEU A 12 -0.74 -9.25 -8.35
CA LEU A 12 0.02 -9.06 -7.12
C LEU A 12 1.03 -10.19 -6.95
N PRO A 13 2.31 -9.96 -7.21
CA PRO A 13 3.35 -10.93 -6.90
C PRO A 13 3.38 -11.23 -5.40
N GLU A 14 3.50 -12.51 -5.03
CA GLU A 14 3.63 -12.93 -3.62
C GLU A 14 4.82 -12.23 -2.94
N ALA A 15 5.90 -11.99 -3.69
CA ALA A 15 7.05 -11.22 -3.21
C ALA A 15 6.67 -9.81 -2.70
N ALA A 16 5.67 -9.14 -3.29
CA ALA A 16 5.21 -7.84 -2.81
C ALA A 16 4.58 -7.95 -1.41
N CYS A 17 3.81 -9.00 -1.17
CA CYS A 17 3.21 -9.26 0.15
C CYS A 17 4.29 -9.57 1.20
N GLU A 18 5.28 -10.39 0.84
CA GLU A 18 6.40 -10.76 1.72
C GLU A 18 7.26 -9.53 2.07
N GLN A 19 7.63 -8.73 1.08
CA GLN A 19 8.41 -7.50 1.29
C GLN A 19 7.64 -6.47 2.12
N THR A 20 6.34 -6.32 1.88
CA THR A 20 5.49 -5.45 2.68
C THR A 20 5.53 -5.86 4.15
N ARG A 21 5.30 -7.14 4.44
CA ARG A 21 5.35 -7.65 5.82
C ARG A 21 6.73 -7.47 6.45
N ALA A 22 7.79 -7.75 5.70
CA ALA A 22 9.16 -7.60 6.19
C ALA A 22 9.46 -6.13 6.55
N ALA A 23 8.99 -5.17 5.74
CA ALA A 23 9.20 -3.74 5.96
C ALA A 23 8.46 -3.22 7.21
N VAL A 24 7.17 -3.60 7.39
CA VAL A 24 6.33 -3.00 8.44
C VAL A 24 6.38 -3.74 9.79
N LYS A 25 6.77 -5.02 9.80
CA LYS A 25 6.82 -5.85 11.02
C LYS A 25 7.71 -5.30 12.15
N PRO A 26 8.86 -4.67 11.88
CA PRO A 26 9.65 -4.02 12.94
C PRO A 26 8.88 -2.92 13.68
N ALA A 27 8.12 -2.09 12.97
CA ALA A 27 7.27 -1.07 13.56
C ALA A 27 6.15 -1.71 14.42
N GLY A 28 5.47 -2.72 13.91
CA GLY A 28 4.46 -3.46 14.67
C GLY A 28 5.00 -4.08 15.96
N ARG A 29 6.27 -4.51 15.99
CA ARG A 29 6.94 -5.01 17.22
C ARG A 29 7.20 -3.89 18.22
N ARG A 30 7.40 -2.65 17.76
CA ARG A 30 7.54 -1.46 18.62
C ARG A 30 6.20 -0.91 19.10
N GLY A 31 5.07 -1.46 18.60
CA GLY A 31 3.73 -1.00 18.95
C GLY A 31 3.34 0.29 18.24
N VAL A 32 3.85 0.51 17.02
CA VAL A 32 3.46 1.65 16.16
C VAL A 32 3.04 1.16 14.79
N GLU A 33 2.19 1.92 14.13
CA GLU A 33 1.76 1.66 12.76
C GLU A 33 2.84 2.12 11.76
N SER A 34 2.95 1.43 10.65
CA SER A 34 3.86 1.73 9.54
C SER A 34 3.23 1.25 8.23
N GLY A 35 3.73 1.73 7.11
CA GLY A 35 3.15 1.37 5.82
C GLY A 35 4.13 1.49 4.66
N VAL A 36 3.69 0.99 3.52
CA VAL A 36 4.43 1.00 2.25
C VAL A 36 3.50 1.43 1.12
N PHE A 37 4.10 1.85 0.02
CA PHE A 37 3.43 2.10 -1.24
C PHE A 37 3.68 0.96 -2.22
N TRP A 38 2.64 0.52 -2.93
CA TRP A 38 2.76 -0.41 -4.04
C TRP A 38 2.65 0.34 -5.36
N LEU A 39 3.64 0.14 -6.19
CA LEU A 39 3.75 0.81 -7.47
C LEU A 39 3.76 -0.20 -8.61
N GLY A 40 3.29 0.26 -9.76
CA GLY A 40 3.24 -0.56 -10.96
C GLY A 40 2.78 0.25 -12.16
N ARG A 41 2.46 -0.44 -13.24
CA ARG A 41 1.89 0.20 -14.43
C ARG A 41 0.38 0.13 -14.36
N ARG A 42 -0.25 1.31 -14.46
CA ARG A 42 -1.70 1.41 -14.46
C ARG A 42 -2.27 1.05 -15.83
N ALA A 43 -3.15 0.06 -15.86
CA ALA A 43 -3.86 -0.43 -17.02
C ALA A 43 -5.13 -1.17 -16.58
N GLY A 44 -5.95 -1.69 -17.50
CA GLY A 44 -7.08 -2.56 -17.14
C GLY A 44 -6.64 -3.75 -16.28
N VAL A 45 -5.49 -4.36 -16.59
CA VAL A 45 -4.78 -5.27 -15.70
C VAL A 45 -3.53 -4.57 -15.22
N SER A 46 -3.51 -4.16 -13.96
CA SER A 46 -2.39 -3.48 -13.32
C SER A 46 -1.55 -4.45 -12.51
N GLU A 47 -0.25 -4.46 -12.74
CA GLU A 47 0.71 -5.32 -12.03
C GLU A 47 1.51 -4.51 -11.02
N ILE A 48 1.62 -5.00 -9.78
CA ILE A 48 2.51 -4.44 -8.78
C ILE A 48 3.93 -4.92 -9.08
N THR A 49 4.83 -3.98 -9.31
CA THR A 49 6.22 -4.26 -9.68
C THR A 49 7.25 -3.67 -8.72
N ALA A 50 6.78 -2.83 -7.78
CA ALA A 50 7.65 -2.27 -6.76
C ALA A 50 6.91 -2.07 -5.43
N VAL A 51 7.64 -2.26 -4.33
CA VAL A 51 7.25 -1.91 -2.96
C VAL A 51 8.19 -0.82 -2.48
N VAL A 52 7.66 0.32 -2.11
CA VAL A 52 8.43 1.45 -1.57
C VAL A 52 8.06 1.68 -0.12
N HIS A 53 9.04 1.60 0.75
CA HIS A 53 8.90 1.90 2.17
C HIS A 53 9.45 3.30 2.44
N PRO A 54 8.60 4.29 2.74
CA PRO A 54 9.06 5.61 3.13
C PRO A 54 9.67 5.55 4.53
N ILE A 55 10.81 6.19 4.71
CA ILE A 55 11.54 6.23 5.97
C ILE A 55 12.08 7.63 6.25
N GLY A 56 12.51 7.88 7.48
CA GLY A 56 13.19 9.12 7.86
C GLY A 56 12.25 10.28 8.18
N GLU A 57 12.77 11.50 8.03
CA GLU A 57 12.02 12.72 8.34
C GLU A 57 10.77 12.84 7.47
N GLY A 58 9.66 13.25 8.08
CA GLY A 58 8.35 13.35 7.41
C GLY A 58 7.54 12.06 7.38
N VAL A 59 8.06 10.96 7.95
CA VAL A 59 7.29 9.74 8.22
C VAL A 59 6.92 9.70 9.69
N GLU A 60 5.64 9.64 9.99
CA GLU A 60 5.13 9.59 11.35
C GLU A 60 4.55 8.20 11.63
N GLU A 61 5.14 7.50 12.59
CA GLU A 61 4.72 6.19 13.07
C GLU A 61 4.22 6.32 14.51
N THR A 62 2.93 6.10 14.74
CA THR A 62 2.32 6.17 16.06
C THR A 62 1.54 4.89 16.37
N PRO A 63 1.10 4.67 17.63
CA PRO A 63 0.21 3.54 17.93
C PRO A 63 -1.18 3.60 17.29
N PHE A 64 -1.54 4.75 16.70
CA PHE A 64 -2.91 5.02 16.25
C PHE A 64 -3.03 5.35 14.78
N TYR A 65 -1.94 5.72 14.13
CA TYR A 65 -1.89 6.04 12.70
C TYR A 65 -0.46 6.03 12.18
N TRP A 66 -0.34 5.86 10.89
CA TRP A 66 0.85 6.09 10.09
C TRP A 66 0.54 7.19 9.07
N SER A 67 1.44 8.14 8.93
CA SER A 67 1.31 9.18 7.91
C SER A 67 2.65 9.57 7.31
N VAL A 68 2.59 10.17 6.14
CA VAL A 68 3.77 10.71 5.45
C VAL A 68 3.51 12.16 5.03
N SER A 69 4.53 12.99 5.13
CA SER A 69 4.46 14.39 4.72
C SER A 69 4.34 14.55 3.20
N PRO A 70 3.89 15.71 2.71
CA PRO A 70 3.88 16.00 1.27
C PRO A 70 5.24 15.83 0.59
N GLU A 71 6.34 16.12 1.30
CA GLU A 71 7.71 15.99 0.80
C GLU A 71 8.06 14.50 0.57
N VAL A 72 7.64 13.62 1.48
CA VAL A 72 7.81 12.16 1.33
C VAL A 72 6.98 11.65 0.16
N TYR A 73 5.73 12.11 0.01
CA TYR A 73 4.92 11.77 -1.17
C TYR A 73 5.58 12.24 -2.46
N ALA A 74 6.14 13.45 -2.48
CA ALA A 74 6.85 13.98 -3.64
C ALA A 74 8.10 13.14 -3.98
N ALA A 75 8.86 12.71 -2.96
CA ALA A 75 10.01 11.83 -3.16
C ALA A 75 9.62 10.46 -3.72
N VAL A 76 8.56 9.85 -3.19
CA VAL A 76 8.01 8.59 -3.73
C VAL A 76 7.53 8.77 -5.17
N ALA A 77 6.84 9.88 -5.47
CA ALA A 77 6.39 10.19 -6.82
C ALA A 77 7.57 10.40 -7.79
N ALA A 78 8.62 11.09 -7.36
CA ALA A 78 9.83 11.27 -8.16
C ALA A 78 10.52 9.92 -8.44
N TRP A 79 10.65 9.07 -7.41
CA TRP A 79 11.19 7.72 -7.53
C TRP A 79 10.39 6.87 -8.54
N ALA A 80 9.05 6.95 -8.46
CA ALA A 80 8.13 6.26 -9.36
C ALA A 80 8.27 6.77 -10.82
N ASN A 81 8.31 8.09 -11.01
CA ASN A 81 8.41 8.70 -12.33
C ASN A 81 9.68 8.30 -13.08
N LEU A 82 10.83 8.22 -12.39
CA LEU A 82 12.07 7.74 -12.98
C LEU A 82 11.96 6.30 -13.52
N ARG A 83 11.06 5.50 -12.98
CA ARG A 83 10.79 4.11 -13.37
C ARG A 83 9.57 3.95 -14.26
N ARG A 84 8.88 5.04 -14.56
CA ARG A 84 7.60 5.07 -15.28
C ARG A 84 6.53 4.21 -14.59
N LEU A 85 6.53 4.25 -13.25
CA LEU A 85 5.55 3.58 -12.40
C LEU A 85 4.54 4.58 -11.86
N THR A 86 3.38 4.05 -11.47
CA THR A 86 2.29 4.78 -10.85
C THR A 86 2.01 4.19 -9.48
N LEU A 87 1.65 5.02 -8.51
CA LEU A 87 1.18 4.59 -7.21
C LEU A 87 -0.19 3.92 -7.36
N LEU A 88 -0.28 2.62 -7.04
CA LEU A 88 -1.47 1.79 -7.23
C LEU A 88 -2.14 1.43 -5.90
N ALA A 89 -1.37 1.36 -4.82
CA ALA A 89 -1.91 1.00 -3.51
C ALA A 89 -1.08 1.59 -2.36
N VAL A 90 -1.73 1.70 -1.22
CA VAL A 90 -1.10 1.94 0.09
C VAL A 90 -1.40 0.74 0.97
N ALA A 91 -0.38 0.16 1.59
CA ALA A 91 -0.54 -0.92 2.55
C ALA A 91 0.07 -0.51 3.89
N HIS A 92 -0.69 -0.63 4.99
CA HIS A 92 -0.21 -0.29 6.32
C HIS A 92 -0.71 -1.29 7.36
N ILE A 93 -0.12 -1.27 8.56
CA ILE A 93 -0.48 -2.17 9.64
C ILE A 93 -1.42 -1.51 10.63
N HIS A 94 -2.38 -2.28 11.15
CA HIS A 94 -3.08 -2.02 12.39
C HIS A 94 -2.57 -2.95 13.48
N LEU A 95 -2.45 -2.43 14.69
CA LEU A 95 -1.87 -3.19 15.82
C LEU A 95 -2.84 -4.21 16.40
N SER A 96 -4.15 -3.95 16.29
CA SER A 96 -5.18 -4.82 16.86
C SER A 96 -5.26 -6.17 16.14
N ALA A 97 -5.72 -7.19 16.88
CA ALA A 97 -6.02 -8.51 16.33
C ALA A 97 -7.42 -8.59 15.71
N ALA A 98 -8.23 -7.53 15.83
CA ALA A 98 -9.56 -7.46 15.28
C ALA A 98 -9.54 -7.47 13.74
N GLN A 99 -10.70 -7.70 13.14
CA GLN A 99 -10.85 -7.56 11.68
C GLN A 99 -10.30 -6.22 11.21
N PRO A 100 -9.43 -6.21 10.21
CA PRO A 100 -8.83 -5.00 9.68
C PRO A 100 -9.93 -4.14 9.04
N ARG A 101 -10.22 -3.01 9.67
CA ARG A 101 -11.21 -2.04 9.20
C ARG A 101 -10.52 -0.71 8.95
N MET A 102 -10.98 -0.02 7.93
CA MET A 102 -10.54 1.33 7.68
C MET A 102 -11.00 2.29 8.77
N SER A 103 -10.06 2.99 9.39
CA SER A 103 -10.36 4.05 10.35
C SER A 103 -10.82 5.34 9.63
N PRO A 104 -11.45 6.29 10.33
CA PRO A 104 -11.72 7.61 9.76
C PRO A 104 -10.45 8.33 9.27
N THR A 105 -9.33 8.13 9.98
CA THR A 105 -8.01 8.68 9.59
C THR A 105 -7.53 8.09 8.28
N ASP A 106 -7.62 6.75 8.10
CA ASP A 106 -7.24 6.09 6.85
C ASP A 106 -8.05 6.62 5.67
N ARG A 107 -9.37 6.81 5.85
CA ARG A 107 -10.26 7.38 4.83
C ARG A 107 -9.88 8.80 4.45
N THR A 108 -9.45 9.59 5.43
CA THR A 108 -9.09 11.00 5.23
C THR A 108 -7.72 11.14 4.56
N GLN A 109 -6.74 10.36 4.99
CA GLN A 109 -5.34 10.45 4.55
C GLN A 109 -5.00 9.49 3.40
N GLY A 110 -5.87 8.53 3.11
CA GLY A 110 -5.67 7.54 2.06
C GLY A 110 -5.54 8.14 0.65
N LEU A 111 -5.00 7.37 -0.26
CA LEU A 111 -4.80 7.73 -1.66
C LEU A 111 -6.13 7.87 -2.41
N LYS A 112 -6.55 9.09 -2.70
CA LYS A 112 -7.83 9.41 -3.37
C LYS A 112 -7.71 9.38 -4.89
N VAL A 113 -7.26 8.25 -5.41
CA VAL A 113 -7.15 8.00 -6.85
C VAL A 113 -8.10 6.86 -7.20
N PRO A 114 -8.97 7.02 -8.21
CA PRO A 114 -9.90 5.96 -8.62
C PRO A 114 -9.19 4.61 -8.80
N ASP A 115 -9.79 3.55 -8.31
CA ASP A 115 -9.28 2.17 -8.30
C ASP A 115 -7.96 1.96 -7.52
N ALA A 116 -7.47 2.95 -6.77
CA ALA A 116 -6.36 2.70 -5.86
C ALA A 116 -6.79 1.78 -4.71
N LEU A 117 -5.91 0.85 -4.35
CA LEU A 117 -6.14 -0.03 -3.21
C LEU A 117 -5.61 0.58 -1.91
N ALA A 118 -6.34 0.34 -0.83
CA ALA A 118 -5.83 0.47 0.53
C ALA A 118 -5.87 -0.91 1.19
N ILE A 119 -4.73 -1.36 1.69
CA ILE A 119 -4.57 -2.67 2.30
C ILE A 119 -4.20 -2.50 3.77
N ILE A 120 -4.91 -3.17 4.66
CA ILE A 120 -4.68 -3.12 6.11
C ILE A 120 -4.24 -4.49 6.60
N LEU A 121 -3.00 -4.57 7.08
CA LEU A 121 -2.45 -5.78 7.67
C LEU A 121 -2.75 -5.81 9.17
N PRO A 122 -3.47 -6.82 9.67
CA PRO A 122 -3.77 -6.92 11.10
C PRO A 122 -2.55 -7.38 11.92
N ARG A 123 -2.68 -7.31 13.24
CA ARG A 123 -1.70 -7.81 14.22
C ARG A 123 -0.30 -7.25 14.07
N GLY A 124 -0.17 -5.97 13.67
CA GLY A 124 1.13 -5.35 13.45
C GLY A 124 1.96 -6.02 12.35
N GLY A 125 1.30 -6.48 11.27
CA GLY A 125 1.95 -7.13 10.14
C GLY A 125 2.41 -8.58 10.40
N ARG A 126 1.98 -9.18 11.51
CA ARG A 126 2.34 -10.58 11.85
C ARG A 126 1.47 -11.62 11.15
N GLU A 127 0.31 -11.23 10.65
CA GLU A 127 -0.60 -12.13 9.94
C GLU A 127 -0.02 -12.51 8.56
N PRO A 128 0.34 -13.78 8.32
CA PRO A 128 0.92 -14.21 7.05
C PRO A 128 -0.13 -14.40 5.96
N ALA A 129 -1.37 -14.72 6.32
CA ALA A 129 -2.42 -15.02 5.37
C ALA A 129 -2.94 -13.73 4.73
N VAL A 130 -2.65 -13.52 3.47
CA VAL A 130 -3.08 -12.36 2.69
C VAL A 130 -4.61 -12.24 2.66
N ASP A 131 -5.31 -13.37 2.74
CA ASP A 131 -6.77 -13.43 2.82
C ASP A 131 -7.36 -12.85 4.11
N ALA A 132 -6.55 -12.79 5.18
CA ALA A 132 -6.94 -12.19 6.45
C ALA A 132 -6.68 -10.67 6.51
N TRP A 133 -6.09 -10.08 5.47
CA TRP A 133 -5.88 -8.64 5.37
C TRP A 133 -7.16 -7.93 4.98
N GLY A 134 -7.30 -6.68 5.35
CA GLY A 134 -8.37 -5.80 4.88
C GLY A 134 -8.04 -5.23 3.50
N TRP A 135 -8.97 -5.32 2.57
CA TRP A 135 -8.81 -4.86 1.20
C TRP A 135 -9.89 -3.85 0.88
N PHE A 136 -9.49 -2.67 0.49
CA PHE A 136 -10.40 -1.57 0.16
C PHE A 136 -9.98 -0.98 -1.19
N VAL A 137 -10.96 -0.52 -1.95
CA VAL A 137 -10.75 0.18 -3.22
C VAL A 137 -11.39 1.55 -3.15
N TYR A 138 -10.72 2.56 -3.71
CA TYR A 138 -11.26 3.91 -3.80
C TYR A 138 -12.13 4.03 -5.05
N GLU A 139 -13.44 4.05 -4.86
CA GLU A 139 -14.46 4.18 -5.90
C GLU A 139 -15.52 5.18 -5.44
N ASP A 140 -16.16 5.89 -6.37
CA ASP A 140 -17.26 6.84 -6.07
C ASP A 140 -16.94 7.85 -4.95
N SER A 141 -15.69 8.32 -4.91
CA SER A 141 -15.19 9.31 -3.95
C SER A 141 -15.08 8.83 -2.49
N ASP A 142 -15.12 7.51 -2.25
CA ASP A 142 -14.87 6.91 -0.95
C ASP A 142 -14.18 5.53 -1.09
N TYR A 143 -13.72 5.00 0.03
CA TYR A 143 -13.20 3.65 0.10
C TYR A 143 -14.31 2.64 0.39
N ARG A 144 -14.37 1.60 -0.43
CA ARG A 144 -15.25 0.47 -0.29
C ARG A 144 -14.44 -0.81 -0.05
N GLU A 145 -14.91 -1.64 0.87
CA GLU A 145 -14.30 -2.96 1.10
C GLU A 145 -14.50 -3.87 -0.13
N LEU A 146 -13.44 -4.53 -0.55
CA LEU A 146 -13.50 -5.63 -1.50
C LEU A 146 -13.84 -6.92 -0.75
N GLU A 147 -15.08 -7.35 -0.86
CA GLU A 147 -15.50 -8.62 -0.29
C GLU A 147 -14.73 -9.81 -0.88
N SER A 148 -14.59 -10.89 -0.12
CA SER A 148 -13.73 -12.03 -0.48
C SER A 148 -13.99 -12.57 -1.89
N ARG A 149 -15.27 -12.66 -2.32
CA ARG A 149 -15.63 -13.14 -3.65
C ARG A 149 -15.19 -12.17 -4.76
N GLU A 150 -15.40 -10.88 -4.57
CA GLU A 150 -14.99 -9.83 -5.50
C GLU A 150 -13.47 -9.76 -5.57
N ARG A 151 -12.81 -9.77 -4.42
CA ARG A 151 -11.35 -9.78 -4.33
C ARG A 151 -10.76 -10.96 -5.10
N ALA A 152 -11.29 -12.17 -4.93
CA ALA A 152 -10.84 -13.35 -5.67
C ALA A 152 -10.96 -13.20 -7.20
N GLY A 153 -11.90 -12.39 -7.68
CA GLY A 153 -12.04 -12.08 -9.11
C GLY A 153 -11.17 -10.93 -9.61
N ARG A 154 -10.76 -10.02 -8.73
CA ARG A 154 -10.04 -8.79 -9.11
C ARG A 154 -8.56 -8.78 -8.68
N VAL A 155 -8.16 -9.53 -7.66
CA VAL A 155 -6.77 -9.60 -7.18
C VAL A 155 -6.22 -10.99 -7.47
N GLU A 156 -5.30 -11.08 -8.41
CA GLU A 156 -4.61 -12.31 -8.79
C GLU A 156 -3.24 -12.37 -8.12
N LEU A 157 -3.06 -13.30 -7.18
CA LEU A 157 -1.74 -13.61 -6.66
C LEU A 157 -0.93 -14.36 -7.72
N CYS A 158 0.29 -13.95 -7.94
CA CYS A 158 1.16 -14.55 -8.96
C CYS A 158 2.61 -14.65 -8.49
N ALA A 159 3.38 -15.50 -9.16
CA ALA A 159 4.82 -15.48 -9.04
C ALA A 159 5.39 -14.24 -9.75
N GLY A 160 6.49 -13.70 -9.27
CA GLY A 160 7.17 -12.57 -9.87
C GLY A 160 8.14 -11.89 -8.91
N GLU A 161 9.10 -11.21 -9.48
CA GLU A 161 10.03 -10.36 -8.72
C GLU A 161 9.44 -8.96 -8.57
N VAL A 162 9.77 -8.33 -7.45
CA VAL A 162 9.33 -6.97 -7.11
C VAL A 162 10.53 -6.18 -6.64
N GLU A 163 10.72 -4.98 -7.18
CA GLU A 163 11.76 -4.06 -6.68
C GLU A 163 11.34 -3.57 -5.29
N PHE A 164 12.28 -3.62 -4.33
CA PHE A 164 12.07 -3.03 -3.02
C PHE A 164 13.00 -1.82 -2.84
N ALA A 165 12.46 -0.72 -2.32
CA ALA A 165 13.24 0.46 -2.02
C ALA A 165 12.79 1.14 -0.72
N ASN A 166 13.75 1.63 0.06
CA ASN A 166 13.50 2.65 1.06
C ASN A 166 13.64 4.03 0.42
N VAL A 167 12.72 4.95 0.71
CA VAL A 167 12.75 6.31 0.16
C VAL A 167 12.63 7.32 1.29
N GLU A 168 13.55 8.28 1.32
CA GLU A 168 13.54 9.44 2.23
C GLU A 168 13.05 10.70 1.52
N ALA A 169 12.62 11.70 2.30
CA ALA A 169 12.09 12.97 1.77
C ALA A 169 13.09 13.72 0.88
N ASP A 170 14.40 13.54 1.08
CA ASP A 170 15.45 14.17 0.26
C ASP A 170 15.66 13.49 -1.12
N GLY A 171 14.86 12.49 -1.43
CA GLY A 171 14.88 11.77 -2.70
C GLY A 171 16.02 10.77 -2.86
N LYS A 172 16.84 10.56 -1.84
CA LYS A 172 17.86 9.51 -1.85
C LYS A 172 17.20 8.19 -1.53
N GLY A 173 17.00 7.37 -2.55
CA GLY A 173 16.65 5.97 -2.34
C GLY A 173 17.85 5.26 -1.70
N VAL A 174 17.66 4.72 -0.50
CA VAL A 174 18.63 3.82 0.13
C VAL A 174 18.27 2.41 -0.32
N ALA A 175 19.19 1.78 -1.06
CA ALA A 175 19.06 0.41 -1.52
C ALA A 175 19.16 -0.59 -0.35
#